data_40d02c1d4758a81baf11dd551bf47412
#
_entry.id   40d02c1d4758a81baf11dd551bf47412
#
_cell.length_a   1.000
_cell.length_b   1.000
_cell.length_c   1.000
_cell.angle_alpha   90.00
_cell.angle_beta   90.00
_cell.angle_gamma   90.00
#
_symmetry.space_group_name_H-M   'P 1'
#
loop_
_entity.id
_entity.type
_entity.pdbx_description
1 polymer ?
#
loop_
_entity_poly.entity_id
_entity_poly.type
_entity_poly.pdbx_seq_one_letter_code
_entity_poly.pdbx_strand_id
1 'polypeptide(L)'
;IGSTPCSMADAPQESAQLLAQIDVRWMDAMVGFLTGLGMEQETAEKILIANLDLKLHCCQLQPRAKSEDDLRNHATKGGVAERARMCYDLLLAPIFHEKFAELPKTLNDEMFFARCQSIAEEICRIVAMHSRRLHGGCEEIILAPDHAAMLFALFVRNASAIAGEAGTQAAHQGLLLYANQRGSRMAKRAAAHGDEATMLNYMVYGEWSPLPGTMEQENVALEPAVVTHVSKCPWYTVWNRLGFLKEGEEYCKYIDYNLVKGYNPELELGVSQVRTCGAPYCEFIWNGCALTQENAAYLNTRKAELGDSCKKDWLYHTRHTYGAMSQELQKLPEGEKIISDTMHDFETLYGAVVRQAVEKGREMDFYAV
;
A
#
# COMPACT_ATOMS: atom_id res chain seq x y z
N ILE A 1 -25.95 2.38 -10.38
CA ILE A 1 -26.72 2.22 -9.14
C ILE A 1 -25.74 2.54 -8.04
N GLY A 2 -25.85 3.77 -7.47
CA GLY A 2 -24.94 4.24 -6.45
C GLY A 2 -25.11 3.42 -5.17
N SER A 3 -24.06 2.74 -4.75
CA SER A 3 -23.97 2.19 -3.40
C SER A 3 -23.69 3.35 -2.45
N THR A 4 -24.70 3.76 -1.69
CA THR A 4 -24.52 4.66 -0.56
C THR A 4 -23.56 3.97 0.43
N PRO A 5 -22.51 4.64 0.96
CA PRO A 5 -21.68 4.06 2.00
C PRO A 5 -22.60 3.69 3.17
N CYS A 6 -22.54 2.44 3.63
CA CYS A 6 -23.25 2.00 4.81
C CYS A 6 -22.69 2.77 6.01
N SER A 7 -23.42 3.76 6.51
CA SER A 7 -22.96 4.55 7.65
C SER A 7 -23.15 3.72 8.92
N MET A 8 -22.25 3.84 9.89
CA MET A 8 -22.39 3.21 11.20
C MET A 8 -23.66 3.63 11.95
N ALA A 9 -24.33 4.70 11.51
CA ALA A 9 -25.61 5.13 12.05
C ALA A 9 -26.75 4.13 11.79
N ASP A 10 -26.58 3.26 10.78
CA ASP A 10 -27.58 2.25 10.39
C ASP A 10 -27.28 0.86 10.96
N ALA A 11 -26.15 0.70 11.71
CA ALA A 11 -25.80 -0.56 12.33
C ALA A 11 -26.71 -0.83 13.56
N PRO A 12 -27.16 -2.08 13.80
CA PRO A 12 -27.86 -2.43 15.01
C PRO A 12 -27.05 -2.03 16.26
N GLN A 13 -27.72 -1.59 17.33
CA GLN A 13 -27.05 -1.13 18.56
C GLN A 13 -26.08 -2.19 19.12
N GLU A 14 -26.41 -3.47 18.97
CA GLU A 14 -25.57 -4.60 19.35
C GLU A 14 -24.25 -4.65 18.58
N SER A 15 -24.27 -4.30 17.29
CA SER A 15 -23.09 -4.21 16.42
C SER A 15 -22.16 -3.07 16.84
N ALA A 16 -22.70 -1.92 17.20
CA ALA A 16 -21.93 -0.78 17.68
C ALA A 16 -21.24 -1.08 19.03
N GLN A 17 -21.94 -1.78 19.94
CA GLN A 17 -21.37 -2.21 21.22
C GLN A 17 -20.24 -3.24 21.03
N LEU A 18 -20.40 -4.16 20.08
CA LEU A 18 -19.36 -5.16 19.80
C LEU A 18 -18.10 -4.50 19.19
N LEU A 19 -18.27 -3.53 18.30
CA LEU A 19 -17.17 -2.76 17.73
C LEU A 19 -16.41 -1.99 18.82
N ALA A 20 -17.13 -1.33 19.72
CA ALA A 20 -16.51 -0.63 20.84
C ALA A 20 -15.68 -1.57 21.74
N GLN A 21 -16.17 -2.78 21.99
CA GLN A 21 -15.44 -3.79 22.77
C GLN A 21 -14.17 -4.28 22.06
N ILE A 22 -14.17 -4.35 20.73
CA ILE A 22 -12.99 -4.72 19.93
C ILE A 22 -11.91 -3.63 20.03
N ASP A 23 -12.33 -2.38 19.89
CA ASP A 23 -11.43 -1.24 19.99
C ASP A 23 -10.79 -1.13 21.38
N VAL A 24 -11.56 -1.38 22.46
CA VAL A 24 -11.06 -1.44 23.85
C VAL A 24 -10.03 -2.57 24.02
N ARG A 25 -10.36 -3.77 23.57
CA ARG A 25 -9.45 -4.93 23.69
C ARG A 25 -8.13 -4.68 22.98
N TRP A 26 -8.17 -3.97 21.85
CA TRP A 26 -6.97 -3.63 21.12
C TRP A 26 -6.09 -2.65 21.91
N MET A 27 -6.67 -1.60 22.49
CA MET A 27 -5.94 -0.68 23.36
C MET A 27 -5.34 -1.40 24.58
N ASP A 28 -6.12 -2.22 25.26
CA ASP A 28 -5.68 -3.00 26.41
C ASP A 28 -4.52 -3.95 26.03
N ALA A 29 -4.58 -4.59 24.86
CA ALA A 29 -3.51 -5.44 24.36
C ALA A 29 -2.21 -4.65 24.08
N MET A 30 -2.30 -3.45 23.51
CA MET A 30 -1.14 -2.61 23.25
C MET A 30 -0.53 -2.05 24.55
N VAL A 31 -1.37 -1.59 25.48
CA VAL A 31 -0.90 -1.15 26.81
C VAL A 31 -0.24 -2.32 27.53
N GLY A 32 -0.87 -3.49 27.57
CA GLY A 32 -0.31 -4.69 28.19
C GLY A 32 1.02 -5.13 27.57
N PHE A 33 1.16 -4.94 26.25
CA PHE A 33 2.40 -5.23 25.56
C PHE A 33 3.52 -4.24 25.94
N LEU A 34 3.25 -2.93 25.91
CA LEU A 34 4.24 -1.90 26.27
C LEU A 34 4.65 -2.02 27.75
N THR A 35 3.71 -2.30 28.65
CA THR A 35 4.01 -2.54 30.06
C THR A 35 4.81 -3.83 30.28
N GLY A 36 4.54 -4.87 29.51
CA GLY A 36 5.33 -6.12 29.48
C GLY A 36 6.79 -5.91 29.04
N LEU A 37 7.07 -4.83 28.32
CA LEU A 37 8.43 -4.38 27.98
C LEU A 37 9.08 -3.49 29.04
N GLY A 38 8.40 -3.26 30.16
CA GLY A 38 8.90 -2.46 31.28
C GLY A 38 8.51 -0.96 31.24
N MET A 39 7.59 -0.58 30.35
CA MET A 39 7.06 0.78 30.31
C MET A 39 6.00 0.97 31.42
N GLU A 40 6.01 2.15 32.06
CA GLU A 40 4.95 2.52 33.00
C GLU A 40 3.61 2.61 32.26
N GLN A 41 2.53 2.07 32.84
CA GLN A 41 1.19 2.01 32.23
C GLN A 41 0.69 3.38 31.78
N GLU A 42 0.79 4.39 32.64
CA GLU A 42 0.37 5.76 32.32
C GLU A 42 1.13 6.35 31.13
N THR A 43 2.41 6.00 30.99
CA THR A 43 3.24 6.39 29.85
C THR A 43 2.80 5.71 28.56
N ALA A 44 2.52 4.40 28.63
CA ALA A 44 2.02 3.62 27.50
C ALA A 44 0.67 4.18 26.98
N GLU A 45 -0.25 4.47 27.87
CA GLU A 45 -1.56 5.06 27.56
C GLU A 45 -1.41 6.44 26.90
N LYS A 46 -0.57 7.31 27.46
CA LYS A 46 -0.30 8.66 26.90
C LYS A 46 0.30 8.58 25.50
N ILE A 47 1.21 7.64 25.26
CA ILE A 47 1.83 7.43 23.93
C ILE A 47 0.76 7.02 22.93
N LEU A 48 -0.09 6.05 23.28
CA LEU A 48 -1.18 5.61 22.42
C LEU A 48 -2.12 6.75 22.06
N ILE A 49 -2.58 7.51 23.04
CA ILE A 49 -3.48 8.65 22.85
C ILE A 49 -2.83 9.71 21.96
N ALA A 50 -1.60 10.13 22.28
CA ALA A 50 -0.89 11.17 21.52
C ALA A 50 -0.66 10.79 20.06
N ASN A 51 -0.29 9.52 19.78
CA ASN A 51 -0.04 9.06 18.43
C ASN A 51 -1.33 8.93 17.62
N LEU A 52 -2.40 8.44 18.22
CA LEU A 52 -3.69 8.38 17.55
C LEU A 52 -4.23 9.76 17.25
N ASP A 53 -4.13 10.70 18.19
CA ASP A 53 -4.57 12.08 18.02
C ASP A 53 -3.79 12.80 16.91
N LEU A 54 -2.47 12.62 16.85
CA LEU A 54 -1.63 13.23 15.83
C LEU A 54 -2.03 12.80 14.42
N LYS A 55 -2.32 11.54 14.20
CA LYS A 55 -2.64 11.02 12.88
C LYS A 55 -4.10 11.14 12.49
N LEU A 56 -5.02 11.13 13.43
CA LEU A 56 -6.40 11.57 13.20
C LEU A 56 -6.40 12.99 12.66
N HIS A 57 -5.52 13.86 13.19
CA HIS A 57 -5.34 15.20 12.68
C HIS A 57 -4.74 15.23 11.26
N CYS A 58 -3.70 14.46 10.99
CA CYS A 58 -3.07 14.38 9.67
C CYS A 58 -4.00 13.82 8.59
N CYS A 59 -4.94 12.94 8.96
CA CYS A 59 -5.93 12.36 8.05
C CYS A 59 -7.21 13.21 7.95
N GLN A 60 -7.24 14.43 8.49
CA GLN A 60 -8.42 15.32 8.55
C GLN A 60 -9.64 14.70 9.27
N LEU A 61 -9.43 13.68 10.07
CA LEU A 61 -10.46 13.07 10.90
C LEU A 61 -10.57 13.89 12.20
N GLN A 62 -11.48 14.84 12.26
CA GLN A 62 -11.72 15.70 13.43
C GLN A 62 -12.81 15.12 14.34
N PRO A 63 -12.76 15.40 15.66
CA PRO A 63 -11.87 16.22 16.47
C PRO A 63 -10.70 15.44 17.10
N ARG A 64 -9.69 16.15 17.62
CA ARG A 64 -8.58 15.57 18.39
C ARG A 64 -9.09 14.84 19.62
N ALA A 65 -8.65 13.62 19.81
CA ALA A 65 -8.88 12.88 21.04
C ALA A 65 -8.15 13.57 22.21
N LYS A 66 -8.89 13.86 23.27
CA LYS A 66 -8.35 14.51 24.49
C LYS A 66 -8.24 13.54 25.65
N SER A 67 -8.81 12.36 25.50
CA SER A 67 -8.87 11.31 26.48
C SER A 67 -9.02 9.95 25.82
N GLU A 68 -8.87 8.87 26.61
CA GLU A 68 -9.14 7.52 26.17
C GLU A 68 -10.60 7.32 25.71
N ASP A 69 -11.56 7.99 26.37
CA ASP A 69 -12.96 7.95 25.98
C ASP A 69 -13.20 8.64 24.63
N ASP A 70 -12.52 9.76 24.36
CA ASP A 70 -12.54 10.40 23.06
C ASP A 70 -11.97 9.48 21.97
N LEU A 71 -10.90 8.78 22.29
CA LEU A 71 -10.28 7.79 21.40
C LEU A 71 -11.25 6.66 21.05
N ARG A 72 -11.92 6.09 22.05
CA ARG A 72 -12.93 5.06 21.88
C ARG A 72 -14.10 5.55 21.04
N ASN A 73 -14.54 6.77 21.25
CA ASN A 73 -15.60 7.40 20.47
C ASN A 73 -15.20 7.69 19.01
N HIS A 74 -13.93 8.00 18.75
CA HIS A 74 -13.41 8.19 17.40
C HIS A 74 -13.26 6.86 16.66
N ALA A 75 -12.74 5.84 17.35
CA ALA A 75 -12.60 4.51 16.80
C ALA A 75 -13.96 3.90 16.37
N THR A 76 -15.07 4.34 16.93
CA THR A 76 -16.41 3.86 16.56
C THR A 76 -17.02 4.58 15.35
N LYS A 77 -16.45 5.69 14.87
CA LYS A 77 -17.03 6.52 13.79
C LYS A 77 -16.60 6.14 12.38
N GLY A 78 -15.46 5.51 12.22
CA GLY A 78 -14.98 5.05 10.92
C GLY A 78 -15.43 3.62 10.61
N GLY A 79 -15.39 3.21 9.34
CA GLY A 79 -15.56 1.82 8.94
C GLY A 79 -14.50 0.93 9.57
N VAL A 80 -14.79 -0.35 9.83
CA VAL A 80 -13.86 -1.24 10.56
C VAL A 80 -12.56 -1.47 9.79
N ALA A 81 -12.63 -1.54 8.46
CA ALA A 81 -11.42 -1.65 7.63
C ALA A 81 -10.55 -0.39 7.72
N GLU A 82 -11.16 0.78 7.78
CA GLU A 82 -10.46 2.05 7.97
C GLU A 82 -9.81 2.12 9.35
N ARG A 83 -10.49 1.65 10.40
CA ARG A 83 -9.92 1.56 11.74
C ARG A 83 -8.79 0.53 11.85
N ALA A 84 -8.94 -0.64 11.25
CA ALA A 84 -7.87 -1.63 11.21
C ALA A 84 -6.64 -1.06 10.51
N ARG A 85 -6.82 -0.35 9.41
CA ARG A 85 -5.76 0.35 8.69
C ARG A 85 -5.17 1.49 9.52
N MET A 86 -6.00 2.33 10.14
CA MET A 86 -5.55 3.36 11.05
C MET A 86 -4.73 2.76 12.22
N CYS A 87 -5.19 1.68 12.82
CA CYS A 87 -4.46 1.00 13.87
C CYS A 87 -3.10 0.50 13.41
N TYR A 88 -3.03 -0.10 12.21
CA TYR A 88 -1.77 -0.58 11.65
C TYR A 88 -0.80 0.56 11.34
N ASP A 89 -1.24 1.60 10.62
CA ASP A 89 -0.38 2.71 10.19
C ASP A 89 -0.07 3.68 11.33
N LEU A 90 -0.99 3.82 12.29
CA LEU A 90 -0.96 4.86 13.30
C LEU A 90 -0.16 4.49 14.53
N LEU A 91 -0.29 3.29 14.99
CA LEU A 91 0.21 2.91 16.32
C LEU A 91 1.57 2.28 16.28
N LEU A 92 1.91 1.64 15.19
CA LEU A 92 3.19 0.93 15.10
C LEU A 92 4.33 1.85 14.68
N ALA A 93 4.20 2.56 13.59
CA ALA A 93 5.32 3.32 13.05
C ALA A 93 5.83 4.44 13.99
N PRO A 94 4.97 5.27 14.61
CA PRO A 94 5.43 6.33 15.51
C PRO A 94 5.98 5.82 16.86
N ILE A 95 5.31 4.82 17.47
CA ILE A 95 5.78 4.23 18.73
C ILE A 95 7.19 3.66 18.54
N PHE A 96 7.46 3.05 17.40
CA PHE A 96 8.77 2.51 17.07
C PHE A 96 9.84 3.59 16.94
N HIS A 97 9.58 4.67 16.23
CA HIS A 97 10.61 5.67 15.94
C HIS A 97 10.94 6.60 17.11
N GLU A 98 9.95 7.00 17.90
CA GLU A 98 10.17 7.98 18.98
C GLU A 98 10.58 7.35 20.33
N LYS A 99 10.10 6.14 20.63
CA LYS A 99 10.29 5.52 21.95
C LYS A 99 11.28 4.35 21.98
N PHE A 100 11.81 3.98 20.83
CA PHE A 100 12.78 2.90 20.71
C PHE A 100 14.04 3.14 21.54
N ALA A 101 14.47 4.39 21.66
CA ALA A 101 15.62 4.78 22.46
C ALA A 101 15.39 4.71 23.98
N GLU A 102 14.12 4.68 24.42
CA GLU A 102 13.74 4.68 25.84
C GLU A 102 13.44 3.27 26.39
N LEU A 103 13.33 2.27 25.49
CA LEU A 103 13.03 0.90 25.91
C LEU A 103 14.24 0.18 26.49
N PRO A 104 14.06 -0.72 27.47
CA PRO A 104 15.16 -1.50 28.00
C PRO A 104 15.87 -2.27 26.90
N LYS A 105 17.19 -2.19 26.84
CA LYS A 105 18.05 -2.87 25.85
C LYS A 105 18.06 -4.41 25.97
N THR A 106 17.06 -5.01 26.58
CA THR A 106 16.92 -6.47 26.77
C THR A 106 16.36 -7.18 25.54
N LEU A 107 15.71 -6.45 24.64
CA LEU A 107 15.30 -6.94 23.32
C LEU A 107 16.15 -6.25 22.27
N ASN A 108 16.70 -7.01 21.33
CA ASN A 108 17.29 -6.38 20.16
C ASN A 108 16.16 -5.79 19.30
N ASP A 109 16.53 -4.83 18.47
CA ASP A 109 15.62 -4.04 17.65
C ASP A 109 14.71 -4.92 16.77
N GLU A 110 15.26 -5.98 16.20
CA GLU A 110 14.59 -6.92 15.32
C GLU A 110 13.51 -7.75 16.06
N MET A 111 13.79 -8.22 17.25
CA MET A 111 12.83 -8.97 18.07
C MET A 111 11.68 -8.08 18.55
N PHE A 112 11.97 -6.84 18.87
CA PHE A 112 10.97 -5.86 19.26
C PHE A 112 10.01 -5.56 18.09
N PHE A 113 10.57 -5.25 16.93
CA PHE A 113 9.80 -5.03 15.70
C PHE A 113 8.91 -6.22 15.34
N ALA A 114 9.47 -7.43 15.33
CA ALA A 114 8.74 -8.64 15.01
C ALA A 114 7.55 -8.88 15.95
N ARG A 115 7.75 -8.62 17.26
CA ARG A 115 6.70 -8.80 18.27
C ARG A 115 5.56 -7.80 18.12
N CYS A 116 5.89 -6.54 17.95
CA CYS A 116 4.87 -5.50 17.77
C CYS A 116 4.08 -5.71 16.49
N GLN A 117 4.74 -6.13 15.43
CA GLN A 117 4.08 -6.46 14.18
C GLN A 117 3.11 -7.63 14.32
N SER A 118 3.55 -8.73 14.96
CA SER A 118 2.70 -9.89 15.19
C SER A 118 1.41 -9.54 15.96
N ILE A 119 1.50 -8.67 16.95
CA ILE A 119 0.34 -8.19 17.72
C ILE A 119 -0.57 -7.34 16.86
N ALA A 120 -0.03 -6.44 16.06
CA ALA A 120 -0.84 -5.61 15.16
C ALA A 120 -1.56 -6.43 14.10
N GLU A 121 -0.89 -7.42 13.52
CA GLU A 121 -1.50 -8.33 12.55
C GLU A 121 -2.61 -9.17 13.17
N GLU A 122 -2.45 -9.60 14.40
CA GLU A 122 -3.47 -10.32 15.14
C GLU A 122 -4.68 -9.43 15.44
N ILE A 123 -4.46 -8.20 15.87
CA ILE A 123 -5.53 -7.21 16.10
C ILE A 123 -6.25 -6.87 14.81
N CYS A 124 -5.53 -6.63 13.71
CA CYS A 124 -6.14 -6.38 12.41
C CYS A 124 -6.98 -7.57 11.94
N ARG A 125 -6.52 -8.81 12.18
CA ARG A 125 -7.29 -10.03 11.89
C ARG A 125 -8.55 -10.14 12.74
N ILE A 126 -8.47 -9.86 14.02
CA ILE A 126 -9.63 -9.89 14.93
C ILE A 126 -10.65 -8.82 14.51
N VAL A 127 -10.21 -7.61 14.25
CA VAL A 127 -11.07 -6.51 13.78
C VAL A 127 -11.72 -6.85 12.45
N ALA A 128 -10.96 -7.37 11.48
CA ALA A 128 -11.48 -7.80 10.18
C ALA A 128 -12.49 -8.95 10.29
N MET A 129 -12.24 -9.94 11.16
CA MET A 129 -13.18 -11.04 11.39
C MET A 129 -14.54 -10.57 11.96
N HIS A 130 -14.50 -9.63 12.89
CA HIS A 130 -15.72 -9.12 13.52
C HIS A 130 -16.47 -8.15 12.60
N SER A 131 -15.79 -7.40 11.76
CA SER A 131 -16.39 -6.58 10.69
C SER A 131 -17.31 -7.38 9.79
N ARG A 132 -16.87 -8.56 9.36
CA ARG A 132 -17.65 -9.46 8.49
C ARG A 132 -18.98 -9.88 9.09
N ARG A 133 -19.01 -10.12 10.40
CA ARG A 133 -20.22 -10.53 11.11
C ARG A 133 -21.22 -9.41 11.28
N LEU A 134 -20.73 -8.15 11.30
CA LEU A 134 -21.55 -6.99 11.62
C LEU A 134 -22.17 -6.31 10.40
N HIS A 135 -21.58 -6.43 9.22
CA HIS A 135 -21.98 -5.70 8.01
C HIS A 135 -22.78 -6.56 7.00
N GLY A 136 -23.13 -7.80 7.35
CA GLY A 136 -24.06 -8.61 6.54
C GLY A 136 -23.69 -8.78 5.07
N GLY A 137 -22.38 -8.74 4.73
CA GLY A 137 -21.87 -8.90 3.36
C GLY A 137 -21.63 -7.61 2.58
N CYS A 138 -21.83 -6.42 3.14
CA CYS A 138 -21.37 -5.14 2.56
C CYS A 138 -19.95 -4.84 3.05
N GLU A 139 -18.96 -5.56 2.55
CA GLU A 139 -17.55 -5.31 2.88
C GLU A 139 -16.91 -4.43 1.82
N GLU A 140 -16.54 -3.23 2.19
CA GLU A 140 -15.55 -2.46 1.44
C GLU A 140 -14.16 -3.02 1.81
N ILE A 141 -13.54 -3.73 0.87
CA ILE A 141 -12.19 -4.25 1.04
C ILE A 141 -11.23 -3.13 0.68
N ILE A 142 -10.64 -2.51 1.70
CA ILE A 142 -9.63 -1.47 1.54
C ILE A 142 -8.25 -2.13 1.61
N LEU A 143 -7.51 -2.07 0.52
CA LEU A 143 -6.13 -2.52 0.44
C LEU A 143 -5.17 -1.31 0.46
N ALA A 144 -3.89 -1.60 0.70
CA ALA A 144 -2.79 -0.65 0.70
C ALA A 144 -1.68 -1.12 -0.26
N PRO A 145 -0.67 -0.29 -0.56
CA PRO A 145 0.43 -0.66 -1.47
C PRO A 145 1.13 -1.96 -1.12
N ASP A 146 1.26 -2.28 0.16
CA ASP A 146 1.90 -3.49 0.66
C ASP A 146 1.24 -4.78 0.18
N HIS A 147 -0.09 -4.80 -0.02
CA HIS A 147 -0.79 -5.97 -0.56
C HIS A 147 -0.34 -6.27 -2.00
N ALA A 148 -0.28 -5.25 -2.85
CA ALA A 148 0.20 -5.42 -4.24
C ALA A 148 1.68 -5.79 -4.27
N ALA A 149 2.50 -5.16 -3.41
CA ALA A 149 3.92 -5.45 -3.30
C ALA A 149 4.18 -6.89 -2.85
N MET A 150 3.50 -7.35 -1.80
CA MET A 150 3.66 -8.71 -1.29
C MET A 150 3.14 -9.75 -2.27
N LEU A 151 2.00 -9.51 -2.91
CA LEU A 151 1.49 -10.42 -3.94
C LEU A 151 2.50 -10.62 -5.07
N PHE A 152 3.11 -9.53 -5.57
CA PHE A 152 4.16 -9.60 -6.57
C PHE A 152 5.36 -10.42 -6.09
N ALA A 153 5.87 -10.13 -4.90
CA ALA A 153 7.04 -10.82 -4.36
C ALA A 153 6.79 -12.32 -4.12
N LEU A 154 5.58 -12.69 -3.67
CA LEU A 154 5.17 -14.09 -3.54
C LEU A 154 5.12 -14.81 -4.90
N PHE A 155 4.61 -14.16 -5.93
CA PHE A 155 4.65 -14.70 -7.29
C PHE A 155 6.09 -14.97 -7.75
N VAL A 156 7.00 -14.00 -7.59
CA VAL A 156 8.42 -14.18 -7.98
C VAL A 156 9.06 -15.33 -7.21
N ARG A 157 8.84 -15.40 -5.89
CA ARG A 157 9.38 -16.45 -5.02
C ARG A 157 8.89 -17.83 -5.43
N ASN A 158 7.58 -18.02 -5.55
CA ASN A 158 6.99 -19.31 -5.88
C ASN A 158 7.28 -19.74 -7.32
N ALA A 159 7.27 -18.79 -8.26
CA ALA A 159 7.65 -19.08 -9.66
C ALA A 159 9.10 -19.59 -9.76
N SER A 160 10.03 -18.89 -9.09
CA SER A 160 11.43 -19.31 -9.04
C SER A 160 11.62 -20.65 -8.34
N ALA A 161 10.92 -20.90 -7.23
CA ALA A 161 11.03 -22.14 -6.47
C ALA A 161 10.46 -23.36 -7.22
N ILE A 162 9.37 -23.20 -7.95
CA ILE A 162 8.64 -24.30 -8.61
C ILE A 162 9.16 -24.55 -10.01
N ALA A 163 9.44 -23.52 -10.81
CA ALA A 163 9.81 -23.63 -12.23
C ALA A 163 11.20 -23.05 -12.55
N GLY A 164 11.99 -22.67 -11.52
CA GLY A 164 13.35 -22.19 -11.70
C GLY A 164 13.43 -20.95 -12.60
N GLU A 165 14.35 -21.00 -13.58
CA GLU A 165 14.58 -19.89 -14.51
C GLU A 165 13.34 -19.58 -15.37
N ALA A 166 12.63 -20.61 -15.83
CA ALA A 166 11.40 -20.42 -16.62
C ALA A 166 10.31 -19.70 -15.80
N GLY A 167 10.17 -20.04 -14.51
CA GLY A 167 9.27 -19.36 -13.60
C GLY A 167 9.66 -17.90 -13.39
N THR A 168 10.94 -17.62 -13.15
CA THR A 168 11.45 -16.25 -13.01
C THR A 168 11.19 -15.42 -14.26
N GLN A 169 11.44 -16.00 -15.45
CA GLN A 169 11.18 -15.35 -16.73
C GLN A 169 9.68 -15.03 -16.92
N ALA A 170 8.80 -15.97 -16.59
CA ALA A 170 7.35 -15.76 -16.72
C ALA A 170 6.86 -14.70 -15.73
N ALA A 171 7.38 -14.67 -14.52
CA ALA A 171 7.10 -13.59 -13.55
C ALA A 171 7.57 -12.23 -14.05
N HIS A 172 8.74 -12.16 -14.66
CA HIS A 172 9.23 -10.95 -15.33
C HIS A 172 8.27 -10.50 -16.43
N GLN A 173 7.82 -11.40 -17.30
CA GLN A 173 6.83 -11.05 -18.35
C GLN A 173 5.52 -10.55 -17.75
N GLY A 174 5.07 -11.11 -16.62
CA GLY A 174 3.91 -10.62 -15.89
C GLY A 174 4.08 -9.19 -15.39
N LEU A 175 5.27 -8.83 -14.91
CA LEU A 175 5.61 -7.45 -14.53
C LEU A 175 5.57 -6.50 -15.73
N LEU A 176 6.16 -6.91 -16.86
CA LEU A 176 6.14 -6.10 -18.09
C LEU A 176 4.71 -5.91 -18.62
N LEU A 177 3.89 -6.94 -18.55
CA LEU A 177 2.47 -6.87 -18.93
C LEU A 177 1.72 -5.88 -18.02
N TYR A 178 1.89 -5.98 -16.70
CA TYR A 178 1.32 -5.03 -15.73
C TYR A 178 1.71 -3.59 -16.04
N ALA A 179 3.01 -3.34 -16.28
CA ALA A 179 3.53 -2.02 -16.60
C ALA A 179 2.92 -1.46 -17.90
N ASN A 180 2.88 -2.28 -18.95
CA ASN A 180 2.34 -1.90 -20.25
C ASN A 180 0.83 -1.58 -20.19
N GLN A 181 0.04 -2.45 -19.56
CA GLN A 181 -1.40 -2.25 -19.37
C GLN A 181 -1.67 -0.94 -18.63
N ARG A 182 -0.93 -0.67 -17.56
CA ARG A 182 -1.07 0.54 -16.76
C ARG A 182 -0.69 1.80 -17.55
N GLY A 183 0.48 1.80 -18.19
CA GLY A 183 0.92 2.90 -19.03
C GLY A 183 -0.07 3.21 -20.18
N SER A 184 -0.55 2.15 -20.85
CA SER A 184 -1.53 2.26 -21.93
C SER A 184 -2.84 2.90 -21.45
N ARG A 185 -3.37 2.52 -20.27
CA ARG A 185 -4.56 3.17 -19.69
C ARG A 185 -4.33 4.65 -19.42
N MET A 186 -3.18 5.00 -18.85
CA MET A 186 -2.82 6.40 -18.59
C MET A 186 -2.78 7.20 -19.90
N ALA A 187 -2.19 6.65 -20.96
CA ALA A 187 -2.16 7.29 -22.28
C ALA A 187 -3.56 7.48 -22.88
N LYS A 188 -4.42 6.45 -22.78
CA LYS A 188 -5.82 6.54 -23.26
C LYS A 188 -6.59 7.63 -22.53
N ARG A 189 -6.37 7.79 -21.20
CA ARG A 189 -7.01 8.88 -20.44
C ARG A 189 -6.49 10.24 -20.87
N ALA A 190 -5.18 10.40 -21.06
CA ALA A 190 -4.60 11.65 -21.57
C ALA A 190 -5.23 12.02 -22.92
N ALA A 191 -5.27 11.09 -23.85
CA ALA A 191 -5.89 11.29 -25.16
C ALA A 191 -7.39 11.63 -25.07
N ALA A 192 -8.14 11.00 -24.19
CA ALA A 192 -9.56 11.29 -23.97
C ALA A 192 -9.81 12.71 -23.43
N HIS A 193 -8.83 13.28 -22.75
CA HIS A 193 -8.85 14.68 -22.28
C HIS A 193 -8.20 15.67 -23.26
N GLY A 194 -7.75 15.21 -24.43
CA GLY A 194 -7.08 16.03 -25.45
C GLY A 194 -5.62 16.36 -25.12
N ASP A 195 -5.02 15.69 -24.14
CA ASP A 195 -3.63 15.91 -23.75
C ASP A 195 -2.68 14.99 -24.53
N GLU A 196 -1.53 15.54 -24.95
CA GLU A 196 -0.48 14.77 -25.61
C GLU A 196 0.22 13.81 -24.64
N ALA A 197 0.72 12.70 -25.15
CA ALA A 197 1.44 11.70 -24.36
C ALA A 197 2.90 12.11 -24.08
N THR A 198 3.11 13.24 -23.42
CA THR A 198 4.43 13.76 -22.98
C THR A 198 4.82 13.24 -21.60
N MET A 199 6.11 13.38 -21.22
CA MET A 199 6.57 13.03 -19.88
C MET A 199 5.88 13.87 -18.80
N LEU A 200 5.60 15.15 -19.08
CA LEU A 200 4.88 16.02 -18.14
C LEU A 200 3.45 15.51 -17.91
N ASN A 201 2.74 15.10 -18.96
CA ASN A 201 1.42 14.52 -18.84
C ASN A 201 1.43 13.10 -18.22
N TYR A 202 2.49 12.31 -18.41
CA TYR A 202 2.67 11.09 -17.65
C TYR A 202 2.60 11.34 -16.12
N MET A 203 3.24 12.42 -15.64
CA MET A 203 3.20 12.81 -14.22
C MET A 203 1.82 13.30 -13.77
N VAL A 204 1.00 13.83 -14.70
CA VAL A 204 -0.39 14.24 -14.43
C VAL A 204 -1.30 13.03 -14.24
N TYR A 205 -1.22 12.05 -15.14
CA TYR A 205 -2.16 10.93 -15.25
C TYR A 205 -1.83 9.72 -14.37
N GLY A 206 -0.91 9.86 -13.41
CA GLY A 206 -0.55 8.80 -12.47
C GLY A 206 -1.77 8.23 -11.72
N GLU A 207 -1.88 6.91 -11.67
CA GLU A 207 -3.06 6.17 -11.18
C GLU A 207 -3.15 6.01 -9.66
N TRP A 208 -2.15 6.40 -8.90
CA TRP A 208 -2.17 6.31 -7.44
C TRP A 208 -1.48 7.51 -6.79
N SER A 209 -1.74 7.69 -5.51
CA SER A 209 -1.03 8.63 -4.66
C SER A 209 -0.53 7.91 -3.41
N PRO A 210 0.64 8.26 -2.90
CA PRO A 210 1.13 7.67 -1.65
C PRO A 210 0.22 8.06 -0.49
N LEU A 211 0.05 7.13 0.44
CA LEU A 211 -0.57 7.47 1.72
C LEU A 211 0.34 8.44 2.49
N PRO A 212 -0.23 9.38 3.26
CA PRO A 212 0.56 10.32 4.04
C PRO A 212 1.62 9.61 4.89
N GLY A 213 2.87 10.07 4.83
CA GLY A 213 3.99 9.54 5.60
C GLY A 213 4.56 8.20 5.14
N THR A 214 4.04 7.57 4.06
CA THR A 214 4.55 6.29 3.55
C THR A 214 5.59 6.44 2.45
N MET A 215 5.73 7.64 1.88
CA MET A 215 6.69 7.94 0.82
C MET A 215 7.37 9.28 1.10
N GLU A 216 8.68 9.30 0.88
CA GLU A 216 9.50 10.51 0.91
C GLU A 216 10.24 10.61 -0.40
N GLN A 217 10.04 11.73 -1.09
CA GLN A 217 10.70 12.02 -2.35
C GLN A 217 11.03 13.49 -2.46
N GLU A 218 12.12 13.81 -3.17
CA GLU A 218 12.52 15.17 -3.48
C GLU A 218 13.00 15.28 -4.92
N ASN A 219 12.76 16.41 -5.54
CA ASN A 219 13.37 16.73 -6.82
C ASN A 219 14.70 17.46 -6.56
N VAL A 220 15.82 16.77 -6.81
CA VAL A 220 17.17 17.30 -6.61
C VAL A 220 17.67 18.12 -7.80
N ALA A 221 17.04 17.97 -8.97
CA ALA A 221 17.20 18.85 -10.12
C ALA A 221 15.84 19.05 -10.80
N LEU A 222 15.64 20.24 -11.38
CA LEU A 222 14.40 20.59 -12.10
C LEU A 222 14.64 20.79 -13.59
N GLU A 223 15.86 21.12 -13.99
CA GLU A 223 16.31 21.37 -15.37
C GLU A 223 17.73 20.85 -15.58
N PRO A 224 18.14 20.42 -16.80
CA PRO A 224 17.33 20.34 -18.03
C PRO A 224 16.34 19.15 -18.03
N ALA A 225 16.43 18.25 -17.06
CA ALA A 225 15.49 17.18 -16.79
C ALA A 225 15.24 17.13 -15.28
N VAL A 226 14.03 16.77 -14.89
CA VAL A 226 13.72 16.52 -13.47
C VAL A 226 14.49 15.30 -13.01
N VAL A 227 15.16 15.39 -11.87
CA VAL A 227 15.78 14.25 -11.17
C VAL A 227 15.11 14.12 -9.82
N THR A 228 14.52 12.96 -9.57
CA THR A 228 13.78 12.66 -8.32
C THR A 228 14.53 11.59 -7.53
N HIS A 229 14.79 11.87 -6.25
CA HIS A 229 15.23 10.87 -5.28
C HIS A 229 14.04 10.41 -4.43
N VAL A 230 13.88 9.09 -4.28
CA VAL A 230 12.90 8.48 -3.41
C VAL A 230 13.61 7.76 -2.28
N SER A 231 13.64 8.38 -1.10
CA SER A 231 14.33 7.87 0.10
C SER A 231 13.45 6.94 0.96
N LYS A 232 12.12 7.04 0.84
CA LYS A 232 11.16 6.16 1.51
C LYS A 232 10.09 5.71 0.52
N CYS A 233 9.79 4.42 0.50
CA CYS A 233 8.85 3.82 -0.43
C CYS A 233 8.08 2.68 0.27
N PRO A 234 6.74 2.59 0.16
CA PRO A 234 5.97 1.56 0.84
C PRO A 234 6.32 0.14 0.35
N TRP A 235 6.65 -0.04 -0.93
CA TRP A 235 7.12 -1.33 -1.47
C TRP A 235 8.41 -1.79 -0.80
N TYR A 236 9.45 -0.95 -0.81
CA TYR A 236 10.71 -1.25 -0.14
C TYR A 236 10.50 -1.53 1.35
N THR A 237 9.65 -0.74 2.01
CA THR A 237 9.39 -0.88 3.45
C THR A 237 8.83 -2.25 3.79
N VAL A 238 7.82 -2.73 3.06
CA VAL A 238 7.24 -4.05 3.33
C VAL A 238 8.18 -5.19 2.96
N TRP A 239 8.89 -5.11 1.83
CA TRP A 239 9.83 -6.14 1.43
C TRP A 239 11.02 -6.25 2.38
N ASN A 240 11.58 -5.12 2.82
CA ASN A 240 12.65 -5.11 3.81
C ASN A 240 12.19 -5.73 5.14
N ARG A 241 11.00 -5.38 5.59
CA ARG A 241 10.42 -5.87 6.83
C ARG A 241 10.17 -7.37 6.81
N LEU A 242 9.70 -7.91 5.69
CA LEU A 242 9.28 -9.30 5.57
C LEU A 242 10.31 -10.21 4.86
N GLY A 243 11.51 -9.69 4.57
CA GLY A 243 12.61 -10.47 3.97
C GLY A 243 12.40 -10.82 2.49
N PHE A 244 11.77 -9.91 1.71
CA PHE A 244 11.47 -10.09 0.29
C PHE A 244 12.23 -9.08 -0.60
N LEU A 245 13.34 -8.51 -0.12
CA LEU A 245 14.10 -7.53 -0.91
C LEU A 245 14.61 -8.11 -2.24
N LYS A 246 15.03 -9.37 -2.24
CA LYS A 246 15.51 -10.05 -3.44
C LYS A 246 14.43 -10.12 -4.52
N GLU A 247 13.22 -10.50 -4.15
CA GLU A 247 12.08 -10.55 -5.06
C GLU A 247 11.64 -9.14 -5.48
N GLY A 248 11.77 -8.16 -4.58
CA GLY A 248 11.49 -6.76 -4.83
C GLY A 248 12.48 -6.09 -5.80
N GLU A 249 13.73 -6.59 -5.92
CA GLU A 249 14.69 -6.09 -6.92
C GLU A 249 14.14 -6.17 -8.33
N GLU A 250 13.49 -7.27 -8.67
CA GLU A 250 12.89 -7.50 -9.99
C GLU A 250 11.85 -6.41 -10.32
N TYR A 251 11.01 -6.06 -9.34
CA TYR A 251 10.05 -4.98 -9.51
C TYR A 251 10.74 -3.63 -9.72
N CYS A 252 11.59 -3.23 -8.79
CA CYS A 252 12.18 -1.89 -8.78
C CYS A 252 13.11 -1.62 -9.98
N LYS A 253 13.75 -2.65 -10.53
CA LYS A 253 14.59 -2.51 -11.72
C LYS A 253 13.81 -2.24 -12.99
N TYR A 254 12.57 -2.71 -13.10
CA TYR A 254 11.88 -2.76 -14.40
C TYR A 254 10.56 -2.03 -14.45
N ILE A 255 9.85 -1.84 -13.32
CA ILE A 255 8.48 -1.35 -13.33
C ILE A 255 8.35 0.08 -13.90
N ASP A 256 9.12 1.01 -13.37
CA ASP A 256 8.92 2.44 -13.67
C ASP A 256 9.29 2.76 -15.12
N TYR A 257 10.42 2.22 -15.59
CA TYR A 257 10.84 2.34 -16.97
C TYR A 257 9.80 1.76 -17.96
N ASN A 258 9.33 0.53 -17.70
CA ASN A 258 8.39 -0.13 -18.60
C ASN A 258 6.98 0.50 -18.55
N LEU A 259 6.61 1.08 -17.43
CA LEU A 259 5.36 1.82 -17.28
C LEU A 259 5.38 3.09 -18.16
N VAL A 260 6.49 3.82 -18.17
CA VAL A 260 6.69 4.98 -19.07
C VAL A 260 6.66 4.54 -20.53
N LYS A 261 7.31 3.42 -20.88
CA LYS A 261 7.25 2.85 -22.24
C LYS A 261 5.83 2.40 -22.64
N GLY A 262 5.06 1.87 -21.70
CA GLY A 262 3.65 1.53 -21.92
C GLY A 262 2.76 2.76 -22.14
N TYR A 263 3.11 3.89 -21.53
CA TYR A 263 2.40 5.17 -21.76
C TYR A 263 2.74 5.77 -23.13
N ASN A 264 4.02 5.89 -23.44
CA ASN A 264 4.50 6.31 -24.76
C ASN A 264 5.88 5.69 -24.99
N PRO A 265 6.05 4.85 -26.04
CA PRO A 265 7.31 4.15 -26.30
C PRO A 265 8.49 5.08 -26.63
N GLU A 266 8.23 6.34 -27.05
CA GLU A 266 9.26 7.32 -27.35
C GLU A 266 9.85 8.00 -26.09
N LEU A 267 9.14 7.92 -24.94
CA LEU A 267 9.60 8.51 -23.71
C LEU A 267 10.69 7.64 -23.04
N GLU A 268 11.60 8.29 -22.32
CA GLU A 268 12.66 7.62 -21.59
C GLU A 268 12.70 8.07 -20.14
N LEU A 269 12.65 7.10 -19.23
CA LEU A 269 12.93 7.27 -17.81
C LEU A 269 14.28 6.63 -17.49
N GLY A 270 15.23 7.44 -17.01
CA GLY A 270 16.44 6.92 -16.43
C GLY A 270 16.21 6.41 -15.01
N VAL A 271 16.64 5.19 -14.72
CA VAL A 271 16.67 4.62 -13.36
C VAL A 271 18.11 4.22 -13.08
N SER A 272 18.85 5.07 -12.37
CA SER A 272 20.29 4.88 -12.17
C SER A 272 20.61 3.97 -11.00
N GLN A 273 19.75 3.99 -9.97
CA GLN A 273 19.87 3.15 -8.78
C GLN A 273 18.52 2.94 -8.09
N VAL A 274 18.38 1.81 -7.39
CA VAL A 274 17.19 1.45 -6.64
C VAL A 274 17.53 0.94 -5.25
N ARG A 275 16.67 1.25 -4.28
CA ARG A 275 16.89 0.91 -2.86
C ARG A 275 16.95 -0.60 -2.60
N THR A 276 16.19 -1.39 -3.32
CA THR A 276 16.20 -2.86 -3.20
C THR A 276 17.57 -3.48 -3.55
N CYS A 277 18.41 -2.76 -4.31
CA CYS A 277 19.80 -3.15 -4.61
C CYS A 277 20.82 -2.53 -3.62
N GLY A 278 20.38 -2.00 -2.47
CA GLY A 278 21.26 -1.46 -1.44
C GLY A 278 21.58 0.04 -1.58
N ALA A 279 20.98 0.74 -2.55
CA ALA A 279 21.17 2.18 -2.67
C ALA A 279 20.40 2.95 -1.57
N PRO A 280 20.84 4.14 -1.14
CA PRO A 280 20.18 4.95 -0.12
C PRO A 280 18.83 5.50 -0.59
N TYR A 281 18.65 5.68 -1.88
CA TYR A 281 17.42 6.13 -2.53
C TYR A 281 17.27 5.51 -3.93
N CYS A 282 16.06 5.53 -4.48
CA CYS A 282 15.86 5.30 -5.92
C CYS A 282 16.03 6.64 -6.63
N GLU A 283 16.75 6.65 -7.76
CA GLU A 283 16.93 7.85 -8.57
C GLU A 283 16.26 7.70 -9.92
N PHE A 284 15.39 8.65 -10.23
CA PHE A 284 14.65 8.73 -11.48
C PHE A 284 15.04 9.99 -12.26
N ILE A 285 15.45 9.82 -13.51
CA ILE A 285 15.78 10.91 -14.43
C ILE A 285 14.69 10.97 -15.50
N TRP A 286 13.85 12.01 -15.43
CA TRP A 286 12.69 12.19 -16.30
C TRP A 286 13.13 12.89 -17.60
N ASN A 287 13.70 12.12 -18.54
CA ASN A 287 14.26 12.67 -19.75
C ASN A 287 13.20 13.41 -20.58
N GLY A 288 13.58 14.59 -21.11
CA GLY A 288 12.66 15.44 -21.85
C GLY A 288 11.61 16.19 -21.03
N CYS A 289 11.70 16.13 -19.70
CA CYS A 289 10.82 16.87 -18.78
C CYS A 289 11.65 17.82 -17.91
N ALA A 290 11.55 19.12 -18.18
CA ALA A 290 12.03 20.18 -17.28
C ALA A 290 10.85 20.71 -16.48
N LEU A 291 11.07 20.95 -15.18
CA LEU A 291 10.04 21.54 -14.32
C LEU A 291 10.28 23.05 -14.16
N THR A 292 10.18 23.75 -15.30
CA THR A 292 10.16 25.22 -15.33
C THR A 292 8.96 25.75 -14.51
N GLN A 293 8.94 27.05 -14.20
CA GLN A 293 7.82 27.66 -13.51
C GLN A 293 6.48 27.43 -14.28
N GLU A 294 6.50 27.52 -15.61
CA GLU A 294 5.34 27.28 -16.47
C GLU A 294 4.88 25.84 -16.40
N ASN A 295 5.78 24.86 -16.54
CA ASN A 295 5.48 23.43 -16.48
C ASN A 295 4.98 23.02 -15.09
N ALA A 296 5.53 23.59 -14.02
CA ALA A 296 5.06 23.36 -12.67
C ALA A 296 3.64 23.89 -12.45
N ALA A 297 3.35 25.09 -12.97
CA ALA A 297 2.00 25.67 -12.92
C ALA A 297 0.99 24.83 -13.70
N TYR A 298 1.35 24.41 -14.92
CA TYR A 298 0.54 23.50 -15.74
C TYR A 298 0.25 22.18 -14.99
N LEU A 299 1.29 21.52 -14.48
CA LEU A 299 1.16 20.24 -13.76
C LEU A 299 0.18 20.36 -12.57
N ASN A 300 0.32 21.42 -11.76
CA ASN A 300 -0.53 21.62 -10.60
C ASN A 300 -1.98 21.93 -11.01
N THR A 301 -2.18 22.78 -12.00
CA THR A 301 -3.52 23.12 -12.53
C THR A 301 -4.19 21.87 -13.08
N ARG A 302 -3.48 21.12 -13.94
CA ARG A 302 -4.04 19.93 -14.57
C ARG A 302 -4.38 18.83 -13.57
N LYS A 303 -3.52 18.59 -12.57
CA LYS A 303 -3.83 17.67 -11.47
C LYS A 303 -5.04 18.11 -10.66
N ALA A 304 -5.19 19.41 -10.39
CA ALA A 304 -6.35 19.94 -9.66
C ALA A 304 -7.65 19.75 -10.46
N GLU A 305 -7.62 19.99 -11.77
CA GLU A 305 -8.79 19.79 -12.65
C GLU A 305 -9.23 18.32 -12.71
N LEU A 306 -8.30 17.38 -12.78
CA LEU A 306 -8.57 15.96 -12.84
C LEU A 306 -8.96 15.37 -11.46
N GLY A 307 -8.46 15.93 -10.38
CA GLY A 307 -8.67 15.42 -9.03
C GLY A 307 -8.32 13.93 -8.93
N ASP A 308 -9.24 13.15 -8.38
CA ASP A 308 -9.08 11.70 -8.22
C ASP A 308 -9.64 10.87 -9.40
N SER A 309 -10.13 11.51 -10.48
CA SER A 309 -10.75 10.80 -11.60
C SER A 309 -9.81 9.80 -12.29
N CYS A 310 -8.50 10.05 -12.25
CA CYS A 310 -7.47 9.16 -12.80
C CYS A 310 -6.99 8.09 -11.83
N LYS A 311 -7.35 8.20 -10.53
CA LYS A 311 -6.85 7.29 -9.51
C LYS A 311 -7.61 5.98 -9.52
N LYS A 312 -6.89 4.93 -9.17
CA LYS A 312 -7.44 3.60 -8.88
C LYS A 312 -7.09 3.24 -7.46
N ASP A 313 -7.99 2.54 -6.77
CA ASP A 313 -7.75 2.05 -5.42
C ASP A 313 -6.73 0.89 -5.41
N TRP A 314 -6.29 0.52 -4.21
CA TRP A 314 -5.29 -0.55 -4.06
C TRP A 314 -5.88 -1.95 -4.26
N LEU A 315 -7.18 -2.13 -4.17
CA LEU A 315 -7.83 -3.37 -4.57
C LEU A 315 -7.72 -3.57 -6.08
N TYR A 316 -7.94 -2.50 -6.86
CA TYR A 316 -7.74 -2.53 -8.31
C TYR A 316 -6.29 -2.84 -8.68
N HIS A 317 -5.31 -2.15 -8.05
CA HIS A 317 -3.89 -2.40 -8.33
C HIS A 317 -3.46 -3.81 -7.95
N THR A 318 -3.95 -4.35 -6.83
CA THR A 318 -3.66 -5.71 -6.39
C THR A 318 -4.28 -6.76 -7.33
N ARG A 319 -5.53 -6.53 -7.77
CA ARG A 319 -6.18 -7.34 -8.81
C ARG A 319 -5.42 -7.31 -10.13
N HIS A 320 -4.91 -6.14 -10.51
CA HIS A 320 -4.12 -5.98 -11.71
C HIS A 320 -2.79 -6.75 -11.62
N THR A 321 -2.10 -6.68 -10.49
CA THR A 321 -0.90 -7.51 -10.24
C THR A 321 -1.25 -8.99 -10.39
N TYR A 322 -2.33 -9.45 -9.74
CA TYR A 322 -2.78 -10.84 -9.84
C TYR A 322 -3.09 -11.26 -11.28
N GLY A 323 -3.87 -10.45 -12.01
CA GLY A 323 -4.29 -10.76 -13.39
C GLY A 323 -3.10 -10.84 -14.34
N ALA A 324 -2.20 -9.84 -14.32
CA ALA A 324 -1.04 -9.81 -15.20
C ALA A 324 -0.05 -10.95 -14.92
N MET A 325 0.25 -11.20 -13.63
CA MET A 325 1.13 -12.31 -13.24
C MET A 325 0.52 -13.67 -13.60
N SER A 326 -0.75 -13.88 -13.32
CA SER A 326 -1.44 -15.14 -13.65
C SER A 326 -1.49 -15.38 -15.15
N GLN A 327 -1.71 -14.34 -15.97
CA GLN A 327 -1.76 -14.44 -17.43
C GLN A 327 -0.45 -14.97 -18.02
N GLU A 328 0.70 -14.56 -17.48
CA GLU A 328 2.00 -15.03 -17.98
C GLU A 328 2.39 -16.38 -17.38
N LEU A 329 2.18 -16.57 -16.09
CA LEU A 329 2.54 -17.80 -15.41
C LEU A 329 1.74 -19.01 -15.90
N GLN A 330 0.45 -18.87 -16.22
CA GLN A 330 -0.38 -19.97 -16.73
C GLN A 330 0.11 -20.57 -18.08
N LYS A 331 1.04 -19.90 -18.77
CA LYS A 331 1.67 -20.44 -19.99
C LYS A 331 2.67 -21.55 -19.69
N LEU A 332 3.10 -21.68 -18.43
CA LEU A 332 3.99 -22.75 -17.98
C LEU A 332 3.19 -24.01 -17.59
N PRO A 333 3.77 -25.19 -17.74
CA PRO A 333 3.14 -26.43 -17.26
C PRO A 333 2.79 -26.39 -15.76
N GLU A 334 3.64 -25.76 -14.95
CA GLU A 334 3.48 -25.60 -13.50
C GLU A 334 2.67 -24.35 -13.11
N GLY A 335 2.19 -23.59 -14.09
CA GLY A 335 1.61 -22.26 -13.88
C GLY A 335 0.46 -22.21 -12.88
N GLU A 336 -0.51 -23.13 -12.99
CA GLU A 336 -1.63 -23.18 -12.04
C GLU A 336 -1.18 -23.54 -10.62
N LYS A 337 -0.14 -24.37 -10.49
CA LYS A 337 0.45 -24.68 -9.19
C LYS A 337 1.11 -23.44 -8.58
N ILE A 338 1.89 -22.69 -9.36
CA ILE A 338 2.53 -21.45 -8.91
C ILE A 338 1.48 -20.45 -8.43
N ILE A 339 0.41 -20.25 -9.21
CA ILE A 339 -0.69 -19.34 -8.88
C ILE A 339 -1.39 -19.79 -7.59
N SER A 340 -1.71 -21.08 -7.48
CA SER A 340 -2.39 -21.64 -6.29
C SER A 340 -1.54 -21.48 -5.02
N ASP A 341 -0.27 -21.83 -5.07
CA ASP A 341 0.64 -21.74 -3.93
C ASP A 341 0.85 -20.27 -3.53
N THR A 342 1.00 -19.37 -4.50
CA THR A 342 1.09 -17.92 -4.25
C THR A 342 -0.16 -17.39 -3.55
N MET A 343 -1.34 -17.77 -4.01
CA MET A 343 -2.58 -17.32 -3.40
C MET A 343 -2.84 -17.96 -2.04
N HIS A 344 -2.31 -19.14 -1.76
CA HIS A 344 -2.31 -19.74 -0.43
C HIS A 344 -1.42 -18.96 0.54
N ASP A 345 -0.21 -18.61 0.12
CA ASP A 345 0.70 -17.78 0.93
C ASP A 345 0.11 -16.38 1.17
N PHE A 346 -0.49 -15.79 0.15
CA PHE A 346 -1.18 -14.50 0.24
C PHE A 346 -2.38 -14.54 1.20
N GLU A 347 -3.16 -15.63 1.16
CA GLU A 347 -4.25 -15.87 2.11
C GLU A 347 -3.73 -15.99 3.56
N THR A 348 -2.59 -16.63 3.75
CA THR A 348 -1.96 -16.76 5.07
C THR A 348 -1.61 -15.39 5.65
N LEU A 349 -1.17 -14.44 4.81
CA LEU A 349 -0.84 -13.08 5.24
C LEU A 349 -2.07 -12.20 5.44
N TYR A 350 -3.06 -12.28 4.54
CA TYR A 350 -4.13 -11.27 4.45
C TYR A 350 -5.56 -11.83 4.60
N GLY A 351 -5.69 -13.14 4.69
CA GLY A 351 -6.97 -13.82 4.91
C GLY A 351 -7.77 -14.13 3.63
N ALA A 352 -8.68 -15.10 3.76
CA ALA A 352 -9.43 -15.67 2.63
C ALA A 352 -10.32 -14.65 1.88
N VAL A 353 -10.85 -13.65 2.56
CA VAL A 353 -11.71 -12.63 1.92
C VAL A 353 -10.89 -11.73 0.99
N VAL A 354 -9.70 -11.32 1.43
CA VAL A 354 -8.80 -10.52 0.59
C VAL A 354 -8.35 -11.33 -0.61
N ARG A 355 -7.98 -12.60 -0.42
CA ARG A 355 -7.67 -13.53 -1.49
C ARG A 355 -8.79 -13.60 -2.53
N GLN A 356 -10.02 -13.93 -2.12
CA GLN A 356 -11.19 -14.04 -3.00
C GLN A 356 -11.48 -12.75 -3.77
N ALA A 357 -11.28 -11.60 -3.10
CA ALA A 357 -11.46 -10.31 -3.75
C ALA A 357 -10.41 -10.05 -4.83
N VAL A 358 -9.17 -10.45 -4.59
CA VAL A 358 -8.04 -10.25 -5.51
C VAL A 358 -8.13 -11.21 -6.70
N GLU A 359 -8.55 -12.45 -6.50
CA GLU A 359 -8.70 -13.47 -7.56
C GLU A 359 -9.68 -13.04 -8.67
N LYS A 360 -10.61 -12.15 -8.41
CA LYS A 360 -11.48 -11.53 -9.43
C LYS A 360 -10.71 -10.77 -10.50
N GLY A 361 -9.47 -10.41 -10.25
CA GLY A 361 -8.57 -9.78 -11.22
C GLY A 361 -8.26 -10.65 -12.44
N ARG A 362 -8.44 -11.98 -12.36
CA ARG A 362 -8.18 -12.89 -13.48
C ARG A 362 -9.11 -12.65 -14.68
N GLU A 363 -10.31 -12.13 -14.43
CA GLU A 363 -11.35 -11.91 -15.45
C GLU A 363 -11.45 -10.45 -15.90
N MET A 364 -10.62 -9.57 -15.36
CA MET A 364 -10.68 -8.14 -15.64
C MET A 364 -9.86 -7.76 -16.88
N ASP A 365 -10.41 -6.85 -17.69
CA ASP A 365 -9.65 -6.17 -18.75
C ASP A 365 -8.91 -4.96 -18.17
N PHE A 366 -7.59 -5.10 -18.05
CA PHE A 366 -6.74 -4.03 -17.54
C PHE A 366 -6.25 -3.05 -18.61
N TYR A 367 -6.67 -3.19 -19.85
CA TYR A 367 -6.53 -2.16 -20.90
C TYR A 367 -7.73 -1.20 -20.96
N ALA A 368 -8.84 -1.54 -20.31
CA ALA A 368 -10.01 -0.67 -20.20
C ALA A 368 -9.73 0.55 -19.30
N VAL A 369 -10.32 1.72 -19.68
CA VAL A 369 -10.14 3.00 -18.97
C VAL A 369 -11.26 3.22 -17.97
#